data_b09fc116fe70f0aa101056b94f6a98dc
#
_entry.id   b09fc116fe70f0aa101056b94f6a98dc
#
_cell.length_a   1.000
_cell.length_b   1.000
_cell.length_c   1.000
_cell.angle_alpha   90.00
_cell.angle_beta   90.00
_cell.angle_gamma   90.00
#
_symmetry.space_group_name_H-M   'P 1'
#
loop_
_entity.id
_entity.type
_entity.pdbx_description
1 polymer ?
#
loop_
_entity_poly.entity_id
_entity_poly.type
_entity_poly.pdbx_seq_one_letter_code
_entity_poly.pdbx_strand_id
1 'polypeptide(L)'
;MSFEAFVFFVVHTMILCAVDDLIFSIKISTAAKILAAPVFFERAPDMVLPRIREKQPSLVILDLNSATLRPLDVIAQMKADPVLSGIRTLGYVSHVQTDVIDAARRAGIDEVLARSAFSERLGEILSAPSTRPAPPDPGR
;
A
#
# COMPACT_ATOMS: atom_id res chain seq x y z
N MET A 1 32.44 16.71 0.71
CA MET A 1 31.20 15.99 0.45
C MET A 1 30.73 15.33 1.73
N SER A 2 29.53 15.65 2.14
CA SER A 2 28.99 15.15 3.39
C SER A 2 28.52 13.71 3.23
N PHE A 3 29.04 12.81 4.04
CA PHE A 3 28.59 11.42 4.11
C PHE A 3 27.10 11.31 4.47
N GLU A 4 26.60 12.29 5.20
CA GLU A 4 25.21 12.36 5.64
C GLU A 4 24.24 12.54 4.47
N ALA A 5 24.63 13.30 3.43
CA ALA A 5 23.80 13.51 2.26
C ALA A 5 23.53 12.20 1.49
N PHE A 6 24.45 11.26 1.55
CA PHE A 6 24.29 9.96 0.91
C PHE A 6 23.29 9.08 1.66
N VAL A 7 23.26 9.17 2.99
CA VAL A 7 22.35 8.37 3.81
C VAL A 7 20.88 8.76 3.59
N PHE A 8 20.60 10.02 3.26
CA PHE A 8 19.25 10.46 2.94
C PHE A 8 18.65 9.83 1.69
N PHE A 9 19.48 9.26 0.80
CA PHE A 9 19.01 8.59 -0.40
C PHE A 9 18.74 7.10 -0.19
N VAL A 10 18.96 6.56 1.00
CA VAL A 10 18.49 5.23 1.34
C VAL A 10 16.99 5.33 1.58
N VAL A 11 16.25 5.36 0.49
CA VAL A 11 14.79 5.46 0.54
C VAL A 11 14.23 4.13 1.02
N HIS A 12 13.34 4.21 1.98
CA HIS A 12 12.57 3.04 2.40
C HIS A 12 11.64 2.65 1.26
N THR A 13 11.98 1.56 0.58
CA THR A 13 11.18 1.04 -0.53
C THR A 13 10.30 -0.11 -0.08
N MET A 14 10.15 -0.32 1.23
CA MET A 14 9.35 -1.41 1.76
C MET A 14 7.87 -1.23 1.41
N ILE A 15 7.27 -2.33 1.00
CA ILE A 15 5.84 -2.41 0.71
C ILE A 15 5.19 -3.25 1.80
N LEU A 16 4.15 -2.72 2.42
CA LEU A 16 3.38 -3.45 3.41
C LEU A 16 2.09 -3.96 2.76
N CYS A 17 1.82 -5.25 2.93
CA CYS A 17 0.67 -5.91 2.34
C CYS A 17 -0.30 -6.36 3.44
N ALA A 18 -1.44 -5.70 3.52
CA ALA A 18 -2.57 -6.12 4.34
C ALA A 18 -3.46 -7.03 3.49
N VAL A 19 -3.01 -8.26 3.31
CA VAL A 19 -3.59 -9.26 2.42
C VAL A 19 -3.67 -10.58 3.18
N ASP A 20 -4.87 -11.11 3.33
CA ASP A 20 -5.10 -12.39 3.99
C ASP A 20 -5.45 -13.53 3.00
N ASP A 21 -5.61 -13.21 1.73
CA ASP A 21 -5.80 -14.18 0.66
C ASP A 21 -4.46 -14.91 0.39
N LEU A 22 -4.45 -16.21 0.63
CA LEU A 22 -3.23 -17.00 0.49
C LEU A 22 -2.70 -17.01 -0.94
N ILE A 23 -3.57 -17.11 -1.93
CA ILE A 23 -3.17 -17.17 -3.34
C ILE A 23 -2.47 -15.88 -3.75
N PHE A 24 -3.07 -14.74 -3.40
CA PHE A 24 -2.47 -13.44 -3.69
C PHE A 24 -1.20 -13.17 -2.88
N SER A 25 -1.17 -13.62 -1.64
CA SER A 25 0.06 -13.53 -0.83
C SER A 25 1.22 -14.26 -1.51
N ILE A 26 0.96 -15.45 -2.05
CA ILE A 26 1.98 -16.23 -2.76
C ILE A 26 2.40 -15.52 -4.05
N LYS A 27 1.45 -15.00 -4.83
CA LYS A 27 1.76 -14.26 -6.06
C LYS A 27 2.65 -13.04 -5.77
N ILE A 28 2.27 -12.27 -4.78
CA ILE A 28 3.04 -11.08 -4.39
C ILE A 28 4.43 -11.47 -3.91
N SER A 29 4.54 -12.47 -3.03
CA SER A 29 5.82 -12.95 -2.52
C SER A 29 6.74 -13.43 -3.63
N THR A 30 6.21 -14.18 -4.58
CA THR A 30 6.99 -14.73 -5.70
C THR A 30 7.52 -13.60 -6.58
N ALA A 31 6.66 -12.67 -6.95
CA ALA A 31 7.07 -11.52 -7.75
C ALA A 31 8.10 -10.65 -7.00
N ALA A 32 7.88 -10.45 -5.72
CA ALA A 32 8.79 -9.66 -4.89
C ALA A 32 10.18 -10.27 -4.80
N LYS A 33 10.27 -11.60 -4.69
CA LYS A 33 11.57 -12.30 -4.69
C LYS A 33 12.30 -12.13 -5.99
N ILE A 34 11.60 -12.28 -7.12
CA ILE A 34 12.20 -12.12 -8.45
C ILE A 34 12.75 -10.72 -8.63
N LEU A 35 12.03 -9.72 -8.14
CA LEU A 35 12.38 -8.30 -8.29
C LEU A 35 13.25 -7.76 -7.17
N ALA A 36 13.56 -8.57 -6.16
CA ALA A 36 14.26 -8.14 -4.95
C ALA A 36 13.55 -6.96 -4.26
N ALA A 37 12.22 -6.93 -4.32
CA ALA A 37 11.41 -5.90 -3.70
C ALA A 37 11.10 -6.30 -2.25
N PRO A 38 11.43 -5.48 -1.24
CA PRO A 38 11.13 -5.81 0.15
C PRO A 38 9.64 -5.66 0.43
N VAL A 39 8.98 -6.76 0.77
CA VAL A 39 7.56 -6.77 1.15
C VAL A 39 7.41 -7.35 2.55
N PHE A 40 6.44 -6.84 3.27
CA PHE A 40 6.06 -7.30 4.59
C PHE A 40 4.56 -7.56 4.61
N PHE A 41 4.16 -8.75 5.04
CA PHE A 41 2.75 -9.11 5.16
C PHE A 41 2.30 -9.00 6.61
N GLU A 42 1.17 -8.33 6.83
CA GLU A 42 0.51 -8.30 8.12
C GLU A 42 -0.92 -8.80 7.96
N ARG A 43 -1.24 -9.88 8.68
CA ARG A 43 -2.56 -10.51 8.62
C ARG A 43 -3.37 -10.36 9.91
N ALA A 44 -2.78 -9.79 10.94
CA ALA A 44 -3.48 -9.51 12.20
C ALA A 44 -4.15 -8.14 12.10
N PRO A 45 -5.49 -8.06 12.16
CA PRO A 45 -6.19 -6.78 11.98
C PRO A 45 -5.70 -5.68 12.93
N ASP A 46 -5.45 -6.03 14.19
CA ASP A 46 -5.03 -5.06 15.19
C ASP A 46 -3.59 -4.60 15.02
N MET A 47 -2.81 -5.29 14.18
CA MET A 47 -1.40 -4.99 13.96
C MET A 47 -1.13 -4.21 12.68
N VAL A 48 -2.12 -4.07 11.80
CA VAL A 48 -1.90 -3.42 10.50
C VAL A 48 -1.44 -1.98 10.69
N LEU A 49 -2.21 -1.16 11.40
CA LEU A 49 -1.84 0.24 11.63
C LEU A 49 -0.55 0.40 12.45
N PRO A 50 -0.36 -0.35 13.55
CA PRO A 50 0.93 -0.28 14.27
C PRO A 50 2.12 -0.64 13.39
N ARG A 51 1.99 -1.61 12.48
CA ARG A 51 3.07 -1.97 11.56
C ARG A 51 3.33 -0.89 10.52
N ILE A 52 2.28 -0.24 10.03
CA ILE A 52 2.45 0.88 9.11
C ILE A 52 3.20 2.03 9.80
N ARG A 53 2.87 2.32 11.05
CA ARG A 53 3.57 3.35 11.83
C ARG A 53 5.02 2.99 12.08
N GLU A 54 5.29 1.75 12.44
CA GLU A 54 6.65 1.27 12.72
C GLU A 54 7.52 1.27 11.48
N LYS A 55 7.02 0.73 10.39
CA LYS A 55 7.81 0.48 9.18
C LYS A 55 7.84 1.64 8.20
N GLN A 56 6.89 2.54 8.28
CA GLN A 56 6.79 3.68 7.35
C GLN A 56 6.97 3.23 5.89
N PRO A 57 6.13 2.30 5.40
CA PRO A 57 6.30 1.79 4.03
C PRO A 57 6.06 2.87 2.99
N SER A 58 6.59 2.66 1.81
CA SER A 58 6.35 3.54 0.67
C SER A 58 4.99 3.29 0.03
N LEU A 59 4.47 2.08 0.19
CA LEU A 59 3.20 1.64 -0.39
C LEU A 59 2.54 0.65 0.55
N VAL A 60 1.24 0.81 0.75
CA VAL A 60 0.40 -0.16 1.44
C VAL A 60 -0.56 -0.78 0.43
N ILE A 61 -0.49 -2.09 0.27
CA ILE A 61 -1.40 -2.85 -0.60
C ILE A 61 -2.48 -3.47 0.29
N LEU A 62 -3.74 -3.29 -0.09
CA LEU A 62 -4.88 -3.75 0.69
C LEU A 62 -5.81 -4.62 -0.14
N ASP A 63 -6.17 -5.76 0.42
CA ASP A 63 -7.26 -6.59 -0.09
C ASP A 63 -8.58 -5.95 0.36
N LEU A 64 -9.27 -5.28 -0.55
CA LEU A 64 -10.51 -4.56 -0.22
C LEU A 64 -11.68 -5.49 0.06
N ASN A 65 -11.56 -6.77 -0.27
CA ASN A 65 -12.59 -7.77 0.03
C ASN A 65 -12.37 -8.47 1.38
N SER A 66 -11.27 -8.17 2.07
CA SER A 66 -11.03 -8.78 3.37
C SER A 66 -11.97 -8.20 4.43
N ALA A 67 -12.86 -9.04 4.95
CA ALA A 67 -13.71 -8.66 6.07
C ALA A 67 -12.91 -8.58 7.38
N THR A 68 -11.90 -9.41 7.51
CA THR A 68 -11.09 -9.52 8.74
C THR A 68 -10.20 -8.32 8.94
N LEU A 69 -9.52 -7.86 7.88
CA LEU A 69 -8.53 -6.79 7.96
C LEU A 69 -9.13 -5.39 7.96
N ARG A 70 -10.40 -5.25 7.68
CA ARG A 70 -11.12 -3.97 7.71
C ARG A 70 -10.37 -2.86 6.95
N PRO A 71 -10.12 -3.06 5.65
CA PRO A 71 -9.26 -2.16 4.89
C PRO A 71 -9.77 -0.72 4.81
N LEU A 72 -11.09 -0.51 4.79
CA LEU A 72 -11.64 0.85 4.73
C LEU A 72 -11.30 1.64 5.99
N ASP A 73 -11.34 0.99 7.15
CA ASP A 73 -10.97 1.62 8.41
C ASP A 73 -9.47 1.96 8.43
N VAL A 74 -8.64 1.07 7.93
CA VAL A 74 -7.19 1.31 7.83
C VAL A 74 -6.92 2.54 6.96
N ILE A 75 -7.55 2.61 5.78
CA ILE A 75 -7.39 3.74 4.87
C ILE A 75 -7.83 5.04 5.54
N ALA A 76 -9.01 5.05 6.15
CA ALA A 76 -9.56 6.24 6.80
C ALA A 76 -8.64 6.73 7.92
N GLN A 77 -8.14 5.82 8.76
CA GLN A 77 -7.24 6.17 9.85
C GLN A 77 -5.88 6.65 9.35
N MET A 78 -5.36 6.07 8.27
CA MET A 78 -4.12 6.55 7.64
C MET A 78 -4.29 7.99 7.14
N LYS A 79 -5.40 8.27 6.46
CA LYS A 79 -5.63 9.61 5.89
C LYS A 79 -5.90 10.67 6.95
N ALA A 80 -6.43 10.27 8.10
CA ALA A 80 -6.64 11.18 9.23
C ALA A 80 -5.37 11.46 10.04
N ASP A 81 -4.32 10.65 9.86
CA ASP A 81 -3.07 10.77 10.60
C ASP A 81 -2.03 11.53 9.75
N PRO A 82 -1.56 12.72 10.18
CA PRO A 82 -0.57 13.49 9.40
C PRO A 82 0.72 12.74 9.11
N VAL A 83 1.09 11.80 9.98
CA VAL A 83 2.32 11.00 9.80
C VAL A 83 2.13 9.96 8.69
N LEU A 84 0.92 9.43 8.53
CA LEU A 84 0.63 8.33 7.60
C LEU A 84 -0.02 8.79 6.30
N SER A 85 -0.61 9.98 6.27
CA SER A 85 -1.46 10.44 5.16
C SER A 85 -0.73 10.53 3.82
N GLY A 86 0.59 10.68 3.84
CA GLY A 86 1.40 10.75 2.61
C GLY A 86 1.83 9.38 2.07
N ILE A 87 1.57 8.30 2.77
CA ILE A 87 1.91 6.96 2.29
C ILE A 87 0.91 6.54 1.21
N ARG A 88 1.42 6.06 0.08
CA ARG A 88 0.55 5.61 -1.01
C ARG A 88 -0.23 4.36 -0.62
N THR A 89 -1.49 4.32 -1.05
CA THR A 89 -2.39 3.21 -0.79
C THR A 89 -2.94 2.67 -2.10
N LEU A 90 -2.86 1.36 -2.28
CA LEU A 90 -3.37 0.65 -3.44
C LEU A 90 -4.22 -0.52 -2.96
N GLY A 91 -5.46 -0.56 -3.41
CA GLY A 91 -6.34 -1.68 -3.08
C GLY A 91 -6.72 -2.47 -4.32
N TYR A 92 -7.05 -3.74 -4.13
CA TYR A 92 -7.64 -4.53 -5.19
C TYR A 92 -8.95 -5.17 -4.75
N VAL A 93 -9.83 -5.38 -5.72
CA VAL A 93 -11.14 -6.03 -5.52
C VAL A 93 -11.22 -7.25 -6.40
N SER A 94 -11.89 -8.31 -5.93
CA SER A 94 -11.96 -9.59 -6.65
C SER A 94 -12.72 -9.50 -7.97
N HIS A 95 -13.67 -8.56 -8.07
CA HIS A 95 -14.39 -8.22 -9.30
C HIS A 95 -14.92 -6.79 -9.16
N VAL A 96 -15.51 -6.26 -10.20
CA VAL A 96 -16.00 -4.88 -10.17
C VAL A 96 -17.16 -4.77 -9.17
N GLN A 97 -16.86 -4.25 -7.99
CA GLN A 97 -17.82 -3.97 -6.92
C GLN A 97 -17.86 -2.47 -6.72
N THR A 98 -18.78 -1.82 -7.42
CA THR A 98 -18.87 -0.35 -7.44
C THR A 98 -19.00 0.26 -6.05
N ASP A 99 -19.79 -0.38 -5.19
CA ASP A 99 -19.98 0.08 -3.81
C ASP A 99 -18.70 0.03 -2.97
N VAL A 100 -17.92 -1.02 -3.10
CA VAL A 100 -16.64 -1.17 -2.40
C VAL A 100 -15.62 -0.16 -2.94
N ILE A 101 -15.55 0.00 -4.25
CA ILE A 101 -14.66 0.94 -4.90
C ILE A 101 -14.98 2.37 -4.46
N ASP A 102 -16.25 2.76 -4.49
CA ASP A 102 -16.68 4.09 -4.08
C ASP A 102 -16.40 4.35 -2.59
N ALA A 103 -16.65 3.35 -1.74
CA ALA A 103 -16.35 3.46 -0.31
C ALA A 103 -14.85 3.64 -0.06
N ALA A 104 -14.00 2.90 -0.78
CA ALA A 104 -12.55 3.04 -0.67
C ALA A 104 -12.07 4.42 -1.13
N ARG A 105 -12.64 4.93 -2.21
CA ARG A 105 -12.32 6.27 -2.69
C ARG A 105 -12.74 7.34 -1.70
N ARG A 106 -13.92 7.22 -1.11
CA ARG A 106 -14.37 8.14 -0.06
C ARG A 106 -13.49 8.10 1.17
N ALA A 107 -12.95 6.93 1.49
CA ALA A 107 -12.00 6.79 2.61
C ALA A 107 -10.63 7.41 2.30
N GLY A 108 -10.33 7.66 1.03
CA GLY A 108 -9.12 8.35 0.61
C GLY A 108 -8.04 7.47 -0.03
N ILE A 109 -8.39 6.28 -0.49
CA ILE A 109 -7.42 5.42 -1.18
C ILE A 109 -6.90 6.08 -2.46
N ASP A 110 -5.63 5.88 -2.76
CA ASP A 110 -5.01 6.51 -3.94
C ASP A 110 -5.36 5.78 -5.23
N GLU A 111 -5.40 4.45 -5.21
CA GLU A 111 -5.70 3.67 -6.42
C GLU A 111 -6.47 2.39 -6.06
N VAL A 112 -7.43 2.04 -6.90
CA VAL A 112 -8.17 0.78 -6.79
C VAL A 112 -8.08 0.06 -8.13
N LEU A 113 -7.69 -1.21 -8.10
CA LEU A 113 -7.61 -2.05 -9.29
C LEU A 113 -8.51 -3.28 -9.14
N ALA A 114 -9.06 -3.76 -10.25
CA ALA A 114 -9.61 -5.09 -10.29
C ALA A 114 -8.48 -6.11 -10.07
N ARG A 115 -8.81 -7.25 -9.49
CA ARG A 115 -7.84 -8.29 -9.16
C ARG A 115 -6.99 -8.72 -10.37
N SER A 116 -7.60 -8.83 -11.54
CA SER A 116 -6.90 -9.18 -12.78
C SER A 116 -5.89 -8.12 -13.19
N ALA A 117 -6.28 -6.85 -13.14
CA ALA A 117 -5.40 -5.74 -13.47
C ALA A 117 -4.25 -5.63 -12.47
N PHE A 118 -4.53 -5.85 -11.20
CA PHE A 118 -3.50 -5.88 -10.16
C PHE A 118 -2.48 -6.98 -10.45
N SER A 119 -2.96 -8.17 -10.79
CA SER A 119 -2.11 -9.32 -11.13
C SER A 119 -1.21 -9.03 -12.33
N GLU A 120 -1.77 -8.44 -13.38
CA GLU A 120 -1.02 -8.10 -14.59
C GLU A 120 0.04 -7.02 -14.36
N ARG A 121 -0.28 -6.06 -13.49
CA ARG A 121 0.61 -4.93 -13.20
C ARG A 121 1.51 -5.17 -11.98
N LEU A 122 1.49 -6.35 -11.41
CA LEU A 122 2.18 -6.63 -10.16
C LEU A 122 3.69 -6.32 -10.21
N GLY A 123 4.35 -6.74 -11.28
CA GLY A 123 5.77 -6.43 -11.47
C GLY A 123 6.05 -4.94 -11.50
N GLU A 124 5.24 -4.19 -12.21
CA GLU A 124 5.33 -2.73 -12.28
C GLU A 124 5.08 -2.09 -10.92
N ILE A 125 4.04 -2.54 -10.22
CA ILE A 125 3.68 -2.00 -8.90
C ILE A 125 4.82 -2.19 -7.89
N LEU A 126 5.41 -3.38 -7.87
CA LEU A 126 6.48 -3.69 -6.92
C LEU A 126 7.81 -3.01 -7.29
N SER A 127 7.99 -2.66 -8.55
CA SER A 127 9.21 -2.03 -9.06
C SER A 127 9.13 -0.51 -9.09
N ALA A 128 7.93 0.06 -8.95
CA ALA A 128 7.75 1.50 -9.07
C ALA A 128 8.54 2.22 -7.96
N PRO A 129 9.34 3.23 -8.32
CA PRO A 129 9.99 4.04 -7.30
C PRO A 129 8.92 4.70 -6.45
N SER A 130 9.08 4.59 -5.13
CA SER A 130 8.14 5.17 -4.21
C SER A 130 8.40 6.67 -4.08
N THR A 131 8.01 7.40 -5.08
CA THR A 131 7.90 8.84 -4.94
C THR A 131 6.52 9.12 -4.37
N ARG A 132 6.48 9.63 -3.15
CA ARG A 132 5.26 10.24 -2.65
C ARG A 132 4.87 11.33 -3.64
N PRO A 133 3.61 11.34 -4.09
CA PRO A 133 3.17 12.50 -4.86
C PRO A 133 3.40 13.74 -4.00
N ALA A 134 3.89 14.80 -4.62
CA ALA A 134 4.07 16.07 -3.92
C ALA A 134 2.74 16.46 -3.28
N PRO A 135 2.77 16.99 -2.04
CA PRO A 135 1.54 17.47 -1.42
C PRO A 135 0.90 18.52 -2.33
N PRO A 136 -0.44 18.57 -2.40
CA PRO A 136 -1.10 19.57 -3.23
C PRO A 136 -0.65 20.97 -2.79
N ASP A 137 -0.39 21.80 -3.79
CA ASP A 137 0.00 23.18 -3.55
C ASP A 137 -1.12 23.89 -2.79
N PRO A 138 -0.85 24.42 -1.58
CA PRO A 138 -1.89 25.10 -0.80
C PRO A 138 -2.40 26.39 -1.44
N GLY A 139 -1.77 26.87 -2.51
CA GLY A 139 -2.20 28.05 -3.24
C GLY A 139 -3.15 27.77 -4.39
N ARG A 140 -3.59 26.54 -4.58
CA ARG A 140 -4.50 26.16 -5.68
C ARG A 140 -5.84 25.67 -5.22
#